data_3f46e35152f3ee409a43e830668248d9
#
_entry.id   3f46e35152f3ee409a43e830668248d9
#
_cell.length_a   1.000
_cell.length_b   1.000
_cell.length_c   1.000
_cell.angle_alpha   90.00
_cell.angle_beta   90.00
_cell.angle_gamma   90.00
#
_symmetry.space_group_name_H-M   'P 1'
#
loop_
_entity.id
_entity.type
_entity.pdbx_description
1 polymer ?
#
loop_
_entity_poly.entity_id
_entity_poly.type
_entity_poly.pdbx_seq_one_letter_code
_entity_poly.pdbx_strand_id
1 'polypeptide(L)'
;NTGEQIVSDKLNKNEIAVCKIGVTEKIVLDEFEKHRSLGHFILIDRITNMTAACGVVNHVMRRTDDLFWQEMDVTRNVRANMKNQTPLTLWFTGLSGAGKSTIANEIEKRLVIAGKHTMCLDGDNVRLGLNKDLGFVEKDRGESIRRIAEVAKLFNDAGLIVITSCISPYELDRDTARKIIGNSNFVEVYAVSYTHLRAHETAANL
;
A
#
# COMPACT_ATOMS: atom_id res chain seq x y z
N ASN A 1 -21.21 28.87 -29.55
CA ASN A 1 -20.76 27.64 -28.84
C ASN A 1 -19.90 26.82 -29.79
N THR A 2 -18.62 27.08 -29.85
CA THR A 2 -17.66 26.43 -30.77
C THR A 2 -17.16 25.09 -30.25
N GLY A 3 -17.54 24.66 -29.04
CA GLY A 3 -17.09 23.36 -28.48
C GLY A 3 -15.61 23.29 -28.12
N GLU A 4 -14.87 24.37 -28.22
CA GLU A 4 -13.46 24.44 -27.85
C GLU A 4 -13.31 24.41 -26.31
N GLN A 5 -12.46 23.51 -25.82
CA GLN A 5 -12.11 23.47 -24.40
C GLN A 5 -11.02 24.50 -24.11
N ILE A 6 -11.36 25.54 -23.35
CA ILE A 6 -10.44 26.58 -22.92
C ILE A 6 -10.18 26.39 -21.43
N VAL A 7 -8.91 26.33 -21.02
CA VAL A 7 -8.56 26.37 -19.60
C VAL A 7 -8.77 27.80 -19.08
N SER A 8 -9.63 27.96 -18.09
CA SER A 8 -9.97 29.26 -17.51
C SER A 8 -10.02 29.19 -15.99
N ASP A 9 -9.50 30.21 -15.33
CA ASP A 9 -9.55 30.34 -13.85
C ASP A 9 -10.88 30.93 -13.36
N LYS A 10 -11.75 31.38 -14.28
CA LYS A 10 -13.02 32.03 -13.97
C LYS A 10 -14.12 31.59 -14.91
N LEU A 11 -15.31 31.42 -14.36
CA LEU A 11 -16.55 31.23 -15.12
C LEU A 11 -17.37 32.49 -15.07
N ASN A 12 -17.77 32.95 -16.24
CA ASN A 12 -18.69 34.09 -16.36
C ASN A 12 -20.16 33.61 -16.38
N LYS A 13 -21.06 34.55 -16.23
CA LYS A 13 -22.49 34.28 -16.31
C LYS A 13 -22.85 33.63 -17.65
N ASN A 14 -23.62 32.52 -17.59
CA ASN A 14 -24.07 31.71 -18.72
C ASN A 14 -22.98 30.86 -19.41
N GLU A 15 -21.83 30.67 -18.77
CA GLU A 15 -20.83 29.71 -19.22
C GLU A 15 -21.05 28.32 -18.60
N ILE A 16 -20.64 27.30 -19.34
CA ILE A 16 -20.67 25.91 -18.90
C ILE A 16 -19.22 25.40 -18.89
N ALA A 17 -18.82 24.74 -17.81
CA ALA A 17 -17.49 24.16 -17.69
C ALA A 17 -17.53 22.81 -16.99
N VAL A 18 -16.48 22.03 -17.20
CA VAL A 18 -16.17 20.85 -16.38
C VAL A 18 -15.12 21.29 -15.37
N CYS A 19 -15.42 21.14 -14.08
CA CYS A 19 -14.51 21.55 -13.02
C CYS A 19 -14.41 20.47 -11.93
N LYS A 20 -13.28 20.48 -11.21
CA LYS A 20 -13.09 19.68 -10.01
C LYS A 20 -13.52 20.48 -8.80
N ILE A 21 -14.41 19.92 -7.98
CA ILE A 21 -14.90 20.56 -6.76
C ILE A 21 -14.41 19.74 -5.57
N GLY A 22 -13.64 20.38 -4.69
CA GLY A 22 -13.26 19.83 -3.40
C GLY A 22 -14.24 20.26 -2.31
N VAL A 23 -14.71 19.32 -1.49
CA VAL A 23 -15.58 19.60 -0.34
C VAL A 23 -14.81 19.37 0.96
N THR A 24 -15.07 20.18 1.97
CA THR A 24 -14.41 20.12 3.27
C THR A 24 -15.02 19.06 4.19
N GLU A 25 -16.29 18.74 3.99
CA GLU A 25 -17.04 17.77 4.77
C GLU A 25 -17.46 16.59 3.91
N LYS A 26 -17.71 15.43 4.54
CA LYS A 26 -18.23 14.27 3.84
C LYS A 26 -19.68 14.52 3.44
N ILE A 27 -19.95 14.47 2.14
CA ILE A 27 -21.30 14.58 1.58
C ILE A 27 -21.64 13.30 0.82
N VAL A 28 -22.94 13.00 0.73
CA VAL A 28 -23.43 11.88 -0.05
C VAL A 28 -23.65 12.36 -1.48
N LEU A 29 -22.85 11.86 -2.40
CA LEU A 29 -22.91 12.16 -3.84
C LEU A 29 -22.80 10.87 -4.64
N ASP A 30 -23.43 10.84 -5.80
CA ASP A 30 -23.23 9.81 -6.83
C ASP A 30 -23.21 10.46 -8.23
N GLU A 31 -22.80 9.71 -9.22
CA GLU A 31 -22.84 10.16 -10.62
C GLU A 31 -24.29 10.39 -11.07
N PHE A 32 -24.53 11.47 -11.76
CA PHE A 32 -25.90 11.87 -12.18
C PHE A 32 -26.57 10.82 -13.06
N GLU A 33 -25.81 10.12 -13.88
CA GLU A 33 -26.33 9.04 -14.74
C GLU A 33 -26.78 7.81 -13.93
N LYS A 34 -26.15 7.56 -12.76
CA LYS A 34 -26.50 6.44 -11.88
C LYS A 34 -27.67 6.79 -10.95
N HIS A 35 -27.57 7.95 -10.29
CA HIS A 35 -28.57 8.39 -9.31
C HIS A 35 -28.87 9.89 -9.45
N ARG A 36 -29.89 10.24 -10.24
CA ARG A 36 -30.24 11.64 -10.53
C ARG A 36 -30.44 12.50 -9.28
N SER A 37 -31.06 11.95 -8.22
CA SER A 37 -31.33 12.68 -6.99
C SER A 37 -30.08 13.00 -6.16
N LEU A 38 -29.00 12.24 -6.33
CA LEU A 38 -27.73 12.43 -5.62
C LEU A 38 -26.65 13.04 -6.52
N GLY A 39 -26.91 13.13 -7.82
CA GLY A 39 -25.93 13.54 -8.82
C GLY A 39 -26.06 14.99 -9.28
N HIS A 40 -26.82 15.84 -8.62
CA HIS A 40 -26.94 17.26 -8.93
C HIS A 40 -26.74 18.12 -7.70
N PHE A 41 -26.26 19.34 -7.91
CA PHE A 41 -25.96 20.28 -6.83
C PHE A 41 -26.20 21.73 -7.27
N ILE A 42 -26.32 22.61 -6.26
CA ILE A 42 -26.28 24.06 -6.43
C ILE A 42 -25.13 24.62 -5.59
N LEU A 43 -24.49 25.65 -6.09
CA LEU A 43 -23.52 26.44 -5.35
C LEU A 43 -24.17 27.73 -4.87
N ILE A 44 -24.10 27.99 -3.59
CA ILE A 44 -24.64 29.17 -2.95
C ILE A 44 -23.47 30.02 -2.44
N ASP A 45 -23.43 31.27 -2.82
CA ASP A 45 -22.47 32.22 -2.29
C ASP A 45 -22.76 32.49 -0.80
N ARG A 46 -21.76 32.26 0.06
CA ARG A 46 -21.89 32.40 1.52
C ARG A 46 -22.07 33.83 1.98
N ILE A 47 -21.69 34.82 1.16
CA ILE A 47 -21.76 36.26 1.50
C ILE A 47 -23.10 36.81 1.09
N THR A 48 -23.52 36.56 -0.15
CA THR A 48 -24.75 37.12 -0.73
C THR A 48 -25.96 36.22 -0.54
N ASN A 49 -25.78 34.96 -0.14
CA ASN A 49 -26.80 33.91 -0.09
C ASN A 49 -27.54 33.67 -1.42
N MET A 50 -26.92 34.08 -2.53
CA MET A 50 -27.48 33.88 -3.86
C MET A 50 -26.93 32.60 -4.50
N THR A 51 -27.74 31.95 -5.36
CA THR A 51 -27.29 30.85 -6.16
C THR A 51 -26.26 31.32 -7.18
N ALA A 52 -25.02 30.87 -7.03
CA ALA A 52 -23.91 31.23 -7.90
C ALA A 52 -23.83 30.30 -9.13
N ALA A 53 -24.10 29.01 -8.97
CA ALA A 53 -24.08 28.03 -10.06
C ALA A 53 -24.93 26.81 -9.73
N CYS A 54 -25.19 26.00 -10.73
CA CYS A 54 -25.73 24.63 -10.57
C CYS A 54 -24.94 23.69 -11.46
N GLY A 55 -24.93 22.40 -11.12
CA GLY A 55 -24.21 21.42 -11.88
C GLY A 55 -24.67 19.99 -11.64
N VAL A 56 -24.10 19.11 -12.44
CA VAL A 56 -24.26 17.66 -12.32
C VAL A 56 -22.91 16.99 -12.07
N VAL A 57 -22.93 15.92 -11.30
CA VAL A 57 -21.74 15.14 -11.01
C VAL A 57 -21.51 14.15 -12.14
N ASN A 58 -20.47 14.33 -12.91
CA ASN A 58 -20.08 13.41 -13.97
C ASN A 58 -19.33 12.21 -13.39
N HIS A 59 -18.46 12.46 -12.40
CA HIS A 59 -17.67 11.41 -11.78
C HIS A 59 -17.33 11.79 -10.32
N VAL A 60 -17.41 10.80 -9.41
CA VAL A 60 -17.02 10.98 -8.02
C VAL A 60 -15.56 10.58 -7.87
N MET A 61 -14.71 11.57 -7.71
CA MET A 61 -13.27 11.33 -7.51
C MET A 61 -13.00 10.95 -6.05
N ARG A 62 -12.31 9.84 -5.88
CA ARG A 62 -11.77 9.50 -4.55
C ARG A 62 -10.47 10.28 -4.34
N ARG A 63 -10.15 10.58 -3.09
CA ARG A 63 -8.92 11.33 -2.74
C ARG A 63 -7.63 10.67 -3.24
N THR A 64 -7.69 9.36 -3.54
CA THR A 64 -6.61 8.58 -4.15
C THR A 64 -6.42 8.84 -5.65
N ASP A 65 -7.45 9.34 -6.35
CA ASP A 65 -7.41 9.57 -7.80
C ASP A 65 -6.64 10.85 -8.16
N ASP A 66 -6.36 11.71 -7.15
CA ASP A 66 -5.56 12.93 -7.29
C ASP A 66 -4.07 12.70 -6.98
N LEU A 67 -3.65 11.46 -6.69
CA LEU A 67 -2.26 11.16 -6.42
C LEU A 67 -1.53 10.85 -7.74
N PHE A 68 -0.59 11.71 -8.09
CA PHE A 68 0.33 11.49 -9.21
C PHE A 68 1.66 10.98 -8.68
N TRP A 69 2.22 10.01 -9.40
CA TRP A 69 3.57 9.54 -9.09
C TRP A 69 4.56 10.69 -9.35
N GLN A 70 5.32 11.05 -8.30
CA GLN A 70 6.40 12.02 -8.42
C GLN A 70 7.68 11.29 -8.84
N GLU A 71 8.22 11.60 -10.00
CA GLU A 71 9.53 11.08 -10.42
C GLU A 71 10.63 11.72 -9.57
N MET A 72 11.52 10.87 -9.04
CA MET A 72 12.67 11.29 -8.24
C MET A 72 13.96 11.03 -9.00
N ASP A 73 14.90 11.98 -8.94
CA ASP A 73 16.21 11.88 -9.61
C ASP A 73 17.03 10.70 -9.07
N VAL A 74 16.95 10.44 -7.76
CA VAL A 74 17.64 9.30 -7.12
C VAL A 74 16.75 8.06 -7.23
N THR A 75 17.02 7.25 -8.23
CA THR A 75 16.28 6.02 -8.52
C THR A 75 16.74 4.84 -7.65
N ARG A 76 15.93 3.76 -7.66
CA ARG A 76 16.27 2.46 -7.07
C ARG A 76 17.64 1.95 -7.55
N ASN A 77 17.90 2.05 -8.86
CA ASN A 77 19.14 1.56 -9.46
C ASN A 77 20.37 2.33 -8.95
N VAL A 78 20.25 3.64 -8.78
CA VAL A 78 21.32 4.46 -8.18
C VAL A 78 21.62 3.99 -6.76
N ARG A 79 20.58 3.79 -5.94
CA ARG A 79 20.75 3.32 -4.55
C ARG A 79 21.30 1.90 -4.46
N ALA A 80 20.89 1.00 -5.36
CA ALA A 80 21.38 -0.37 -5.45
C ALA A 80 22.86 -0.42 -5.83
N ASN A 81 23.26 0.36 -6.84
CA ASN A 81 24.63 0.46 -7.30
C ASN A 81 25.57 1.03 -6.20
N MET A 82 25.13 2.05 -5.47
CA MET A 82 25.89 2.59 -4.33
C MET A 82 26.16 1.54 -3.24
N LYS A 83 25.27 0.57 -3.08
CA LYS A 83 25.39 -0.51 -2.09
C LYS A 83 26.01 -1.79 -2.66
N ASN A 84 26.34 -1.79 -3.95
CA ASN A 84 26.90 -2.94 -4.67
C ASN A 84 26.09 -4.24 -4.41
N GLN A 85 24.75 -4.14 -4.59
CA GLN A 85 23.85 -5.26 -4.38
C GLN A 85 22.57 -5.13 -5.23
N THR A 86 21.91 -6.27 -5.44
CA THR A 86 20.59 -6.34 -6.09
C THR A 86 19.52 -6.40 -5.02
N PRO A 87 18.65 -5.38 -4.89
CA PRO A 87 17.56 -5.39 -3.93
C PRO A 87 16.53 -6.46 -4.28
N LEU A 88 16.17 -7.27 -3.30
CA LEU A 88 15.14 -8.30 -3.41
C LEU A 88 14.50 -8.55 -2.04
N THR A 89 13.38 -9.23 -2.03
CA THR A 89 12.69 -9.66 -0.81
C THR A 89 12.67 -11.19 -0.72
N LEU A 90 13.24 -11.73 0.35
CA LEU A 90 13.08 -13.10 0.77
C LEU A 90 11.83 -13.18 1.65
N TRP A 91 10.76 -13.76 1.11
CA TRP A 91 9.46 -13.87 1.79
C TRP A 91 9.32 -15.23 2.44
N PHE A 92 9.61 -15.31 3.74
CA PHE A 92 9.41 -16.54 4.50
C PHE A 92 7.94 -16.71 4.87
N THR A 93 7.37 -17.85 4.50
CA THR A 93 6.02 -18.29 4.87
C THR A 93 6.07 -19.66 5.53
N GLY A 94 5.02 -20.01 6.25
CA GLY A 94 4.91 -21.28 6.97
C GLY A 94 4.26 -21.13 8.34
N LEU A 95 3.91 -22.24 8.96
CA LEU A 95 3.19 -22.26 10.25
C LEU A 95 4.03 -21.65 11.39
N SER A 96 3.35 -21.27 12.48
CA SER A 96 4.03 -20.88 13.72
C SER A 96 4.95 -22.01 14.19
N GLY A 97 6.10 -21.68 14.76
CA GLY A 97 7.09 -22.67 15.19
C GLY A 97 7.84 -23.39 14.06
N ALA A 98 7.70 -22.97 12.79
CA ALA A 98 8.43 -23.57 11.68
C ALA A 98 9.89 -23.08 11.53
N GLY A 99 10.37 -22.25 12.45
CA GLY A 99 11.75 -21.75 12.45
C GLY A 99 12.00 -20.56 11.51
N LYS A 100 10.95 -19.90 10.97
CA LYS A 100 11.08 -18.77 10.03
C LYS A 100 11.99 -17.67 10.54
N SER A 101 11.72 -17.14 11.74
CA SER A 101 12.49 -16.05 12.34
C SER A 101 13.94 -16.45 12.63
N THR A 102 14.17 -17.71 13.03
CA THR A 102 15.51 -18.24 13.26
C THR A 102 16.33 -18.29 11.98
N ILE A 103 15.72 -18.81 10.90
CA ILE A 103 16.38 -18.89 9.57
C ILE A 103 16.59 -17.48 9.00
N ALA A 104 15.57 -16.61 9.09
CA ALA A 104 15.64 -15.23 8.63
C ALA A 104 16.79 -14.47 9.30
N ASN A 105 16.91 -14.57 10.63
CA ASN A 105 17.98 -13.94 11.39
C ASN A 105 19.38 -14.48 11.04
N GLU A 106 19.51 -15.79 10.80
CA GLU A 106 20.79 -16.38 10.40
C GLU A 106 21.20 -15.95 8.98
N ILE A 107 20.24 -15.86 8.05
CA ILE A 107 20.51 -15.34 6.71
C ILE A 107 20.91 -13.87 6.77
N GLU A 108 20.22 -13.07 7.58
CA GLU A 108 20.55 -11.65 7.76
C GLU A 108 22.00 -11.47 8.28
N LYS A 109 22.40 -12.23 9.31
CA LYS A 109 23.77 -12.21 9.82
C LYS A 109 24.81 -12.51 8.75
N ARG A 110 24.57 -13.57 7.93
CA ARG A 110 25.49 -13.92 6.85
C ARG A 110 25.58 -12.85 5.78
N LEU A 111 24.46 -12.24 5.40
CA LEU A 111 24.45 -11.14 4.45
C LEU A 111 25.19 -9.91 4.98
N VAL A 112 25.00 -9.56 6.25
CA VAL A 112 25.70 -8.45 6.91
C VAL A 112 27.21 -8.71 6.95
N ILE A 113 27.64 -9.94 7.31
CA ILE A 113 29.06 -10.34 7.28
C ILE A 113 29.64 -10.23 5.86
N ALA A 114 28.83 -10.51 4.84
CA ALA A 114 29.19 -10.35 3.43
C ALA A 114 29.13 -8.88 2.95
N GLY A 115 28.94 -7.92 3.85
CA GLY A 115 28.88 -6.49 3.53
C GLY A 115 27.60 -6.05 2.82
N LYS A 116 26.51 -6.83 2.91
CA LYS A 116 25.22 -6.47 2.33
C LYS A 116 24.35 -5.68 3.30
N HIS A 117 23.60 -4.76 2.76
CA HIS A 117 22.64 -3.93 3.50
C HIS A 117 21.28 -4.62 3.50
N THR A 118 20.80 -4.97 4.68
CA THR A 118 19.59 -5.77 4.86
C THR A 118 18.56 -5.08 5.76
N MET A 119 17.34 -5.57 5.74
CA MET A 119 16.30 -5.26 6.72
C MET A 119 15.42 -6.50 6.93
N CYS A 120 15.36 -6.95 8.18
CA CYS A 120 14.46 -8.03 8.58
C CYS A 120 13.15 -7.46 9.10
N LEU A 121 12.03 -7.95 8.55
CA LEU A 121 10.67 -7.63 8.95
C LEU A 121 10.04 -8.89 9.57
N ASP A 122 10.12 -9.01 10.88
CA ASP A 122 9.48 -10.08 11.62
C ASP A 122 8.00 -9.73 11.89
N GLY A 123 7.11 -10.68 11.66
CA GLY A 123 5.66 -10.48 11.75
C GLY A 123 5.19 -10.06 13.15
N ASP A 124 5.81 -10.58 14.20
CA ASP A 124 5.43 -10.23 15.58
C ASP A 124 5.96 -8.85 15.95
N ASN A 125 7.19 -8.52 15.57
CA ASN A 125 7.76 -7.18 15.77
C ASN A 125 6.97 -6.09 15.03
N VAL A 126 6.53 -6.37 13.81
CA VAL A 126 5.72 -5.43 13.02
C VAL A 126 4.36 -5.16 13.69
N ARG A 127 3.81 -6.13 14.41
CA ARG A 127 2.55 -5.95 15.17
C ARG A 127 2.69 -5.03 16.39
N LEU A 128 3.89 -4.83 16.92
CA LEU A 128 4.12 -3.89 18.02
C LEU A 128 4.07 -2.42 17.57
N GLY A 129 4.19 -2.17 16.28
CA GLY A 129 4.22 -0.83 15.69
C GLY A 129 3.27 -0.65 14.51
N LEU A 130 3.76 -0.95 13.31
CA LEU A 130 3.05 -0.70 12.03
C LEU A 130 1.64 -1.32 11.98
N ASN A 131 1.46 -2.49 12.56
CA ASN A 131 0.21 -3.26 12.53
C ASN A 131 -0.46 -3.38 13.91
N LYS A 132 -0.18 -2.46 14.85
CA LYS A 132 -0.72 -2.49 16.22
C LYS A 132 -2.25 -2.35 16.28
N ASP A 133 -2.85 -1.80 15.25
CA ASP A 133 -4.28 -1.60 15.07
C ASP A 133 -5.00 -2.82 14.48
N LEU A 134 -4.25 -3.87 14.07
CA LEU A 134 -4.80 -5.05 13.42
C LEU A 134 -4.89 -6.24 14.37
N GLY A 135 -6.03 -6.95 14.30
CA GLY A 135 -6.27 -8.20 15.01
C GLY A 135 -5.75 -9.44 14.26
N PHE A 136 -6.36 -10.60 14.58
CA PHE A 136 -6.00 -11.90 14.00
C PHE A 136 -7.08 -12.49 13.09
N VAL A 137 -8.17 -11.74 12.83
CA VAL A 137 -9.18 -12.16 11.86
C VAL A 137 -8.61 -12.13 10.45
N GLU A 138 -9.19 -12.89 9.55
CA GLU A 138 -8.69 -13.07 8.18
C GLU A 138 -8.43 -11.73 7.46
N LYS A 139 -9.39 -10.81 7.52
CA LYS A 139 -9.28 -9.47 6.94
C LYS A 139 -8.05 -8.71 7.47
N ASP A 140 -7.82 -8.74 8.78
CA ASP A 140 -6.70 -8.04 9.40
C ASP A 140 -5.36 -8.71 9.07
N ARG A 141 -5.36 -10.04 8.89
CA ARG A 141 -4.17 -10.78 8.42
C ARG A 141 -3.80 -10.36 7.01
N GLY A 142 -4.77 -10.30 6.09
CA GLY A 142 -4.55 -9.84 4.72
C GLY A 142 -4.03 -8.40 4.68
N GLU A 143 -4.61 -7.48 5.47
CA GLU A 143 -4.13 -6.10 5.57
C GLU A 143 -2.71 -6.02 6.17
N SER A 144 -2.41 -6.86 7.16
CA SER A 144 -1.06 -6.96 7.72
C SER A 144 -0.03 -7.35 6.66
N ILE A 145 -0.33 -8.37 5.85
CA ILE A 145 0.53 -8.81 4.75
C ILE A 145 0.69 -7.71 3.70
N ARG A 146 -0.39 -7.04 3.33
CA ARG A 146 -0.35 -5.92 2.39
C ARG A 146 0.57 -4.80 2.88
N ARG A 147 0.45 -4.38 4.15
CA ARG A 147 1.31 -3.34 4.74
C ARG A 147 2.78 -3.75 4.76
N ILE A 148 3.08 -4.99 5.15
CA ILE A 148 4.46 -5.51 5.15
C ILE A 148 5.03 -5.52 3.72
N ALA A 149 4.24 -5.88 2.72
CA ALA A 149 4.66 -5.88 1.33
C ALA A 149 4.98 -4.47 0.80
N GLU A 150 4.17 -3.46 1.16
CA GLU A 150 4.44 -2.06 0.81
C GLU A 150 5.76 -1.56 1.44
N VAL A 151 5.98 -1.87 2.72
CA VAL A 151 7.22 -1.51 3.42
C VAL A 151 8.42 -2.24 2.81
N ALA A 152 8.30 -3.53 2.50
CA ALA A 152 9.33 -4.29 1.82
C ALA A 152 9.71 -3.69 0.45
N LYS A 153 8.70 -3.27 -0.32
CA LYS A 153 8.91 -2.55 -1.59
C LYS A 153 9.69 -1.26 -1.38
N LEU A 154 9.33 -0.44 -0.40
CA LEU A 154 10.03 0.82 -0.10
C LEU A 154 11.51 0.56 0.28
N PHE A 155 11.79 -0.49 1.05
CA PHE A 155 13.17 -0.89 1.36
C PHE A 155 13.92 -1.41 0.13
N ASN A 156 13.26 -2.17 -0.76
CA ASN A 156 13.86 -2.54 -2.04
C ASN A 156 14.18 -1.29 -2.90
N ASP A 157 13.29 -0.30 -2.91
CA ASP A 157 13.52 0.98 -3.61
C ASP A 157 14.64 1.80 -2.96
N ALA A 158 14.88 1.63 -1.64
CA ALA A 158 16.05 2.15 -0.94
C ALA A 158 17.34 1.36 -1.23
N GLY A 159 17.27 0.29 -2.02
CA GLY A 159 18.41 -0.54 -2.40
C GLY A 159 18.77 -1.62 -1.37
N LEU A 160 17.86 -2.00 -0.46
CA LEU A 160 18.10 -3.01 0.57
C LEU A 160 17.62 -4.39 0.14
N ILE A 161 18.25 -5.43 0.69
CA ILE A 161 17.73 -6.79 0.68
C ILE A 161 16.80 -6.93 1.89
N VAL A 162 15.54 -7.31 1.63
CA VAL A 162 14.53 -7.46 2.68
C VAL A 162 14.31 -8.93 2.98
N ILE A 163 14.18 -9.24 4.26
CA ILE A 163 13.86 -10.60 4.73
C ILE A 163 12.59 -10.48 5.54
N THR A 164 11.50 -11.14 5.13
CA THR A 164 10.25 -11.12 5.89
C THR A 164 10.04 -12.48 6.56
N SER A 165 9.63 -12.48 7.82
CA SER A 165 9.27 -13.68 8.57
C SER A 165 7.83 -13.57 9.05
N CYS A 166 6.88 -14.00 8.22
CA CYS A 166 5.45 -13.87 8.49
C CYS A 166 4.70 -15.20 8.33
N ILE A 167 3.70 -15.43 9.17
CA ILE A 167 2.69 -16.45 8.87
C ILE A 167 1.77 -15.87 7.81
N SER A 168 1.97 -16.19 6.54
CA SER A 168 1.12 -15.80 5.42
C SER A 168 0.41 -17.04 4.87
N PRO A 169 -0.65 -17.54 5.55
CA PRO A 169 -1.21 -18.84 5.25
C PRO A 169 -1.98 -18.86 3.93
N TYR A 170 -2.58 -17.74 3.55
CA TYR A 170 -3.41 -17.64 2.36
C TYR A 170 -2.58 -17.33 1.11
N GLU A 171 -2.78 -18.10 0.06
CA GLU A 171 -2.10 -17.91 -1.23
C GLU A 171 -2.42 -16.54 -1.83
N LEU A 172 -3.68 -16.12 -1.74
CA LEU A 172 -4.13 -14.81 -2.25
C LEU A 172 -3.37 -13.63 -1.63
N ASP A 173 -3.07 -13.71 -0.33
CA ASP A 173 -2.30 -12.67 0.37
C ASP A 173 -0.84 -12.65 -0.11
N ARG A 174 -0.23 -13.84 -0.31
CA ARG A 174 1.14 -13.96 -0.82
C ARG A 174 1.23 -13.47 -2.27
N ASP A 175 0.25 -13.78 -3.10
CA ASP A 175 0.15 -13.26 -4.47
C ASP A 175 -0.01 -11.75 -4.50
N THR A 176 -0.78 -11.19 -3.57
CA THR A 176 -0.90 -9.75 -3.41
C THR A 176 0.43 -9.12 -3.01
N ALA A 177 1.16 -9.71 -2.07
CA ALA A 177 2.49 -9.26 -1.68
C ALA A 177 3.47 -9.33 -2.87
N ARG A 178 3.44 -10.41 -3.64
CA ARG A 178 4.25 -10.61 -4.85
C ARG A 178 3.97 -9.53 -5.91
N LYS A 179 2.71 -9.19 -6.13
CA LYS A 179 2.32 -8.12 -7.08
C LYS A 179 2.81 -6.74 -6.61
N ILE A 180 2.72 -6.43 -5.32
CA ILE A 180 3.17 -5.17 -4.74
C ILE A 180 4.69 -5.02 -4.87
N ILE A 181 5.46 -6.05 -4.48
CA ILE A 181 6.93 -6.02 -4.48
C ILE A 181 7.49 -6.15 -5.90
N GLY A 182 6.78 -6.85 -6.78
CA GLY A 182 7.19 -7.17 -8.13
C GLY A 182 7.80 -8.57 -8.24
N ASN A 183 7.37 -9.34 -9.24
CA ASN A 183 7.74 -10.74 -9.43
C ASN A 183 9.25 -10.99 -9.46
N SER A 184 10.01 -10.11 -10.09
CA SER A 184 11.48 -10.23 -10.21
C SER A 184 12.23 -10.01 -8.90
N ASN A 185 11.57 -9.41 -7.91
CA ASN A 185 12.17 -9.03 -6.63
C ASN A 185 11.64 -9.84 -5.45
N PHE A 186 10.75 -10.78 -5.69
CA PHE A 186 10.06 -11.57 -4.68
C PHE A 186 10.48 -13.03 -4.77
N VAL A 187 11.15 -13.52 -3.73
CA VAL A 187 11.55 -14.92 -3.58
C VAL A 187 10.79 -15.51 -2.39
N GLU A 188 9.84 -16.39 -2.66
CA GLU A 188 9.07 -17.08 -1.64
C GLU A 188 9.84 -18.26 -1.08
N VAL A 189 9.94 -18.37 0.23
CA VAL A 189 10.60 -19.45 0.96
C VAL A 189 9.61 -20.07 1.92
N TYR A 190 9.24 -21.32 1.66
CA TYR A 190 8.35 -22.07 2.53
C TYR A 190 9.15 -22.81 3.61
N ALA A 191 8.97 -22.40 4.87
CA ALA A 191 9.62 -23.03 6.01
C ALA A 191 8.74 -24.14 6.59
N VAL A 192 9.29 -25.33 6.72
CA VAL A 192 8.64 -26.50 7.29
C VAL A 192 9.50 -27.05 8.43
N SER A 193 8.88 -27.40 9.54
CA SER A 193 9.53 -28.09 10.66
C SER A 193 8.88 -29.46 10.90
N TYR A 194 9.66 -30.41 11.36
CA TYR A 194 9.14 -31.69 11.80
C TYR A 194 8.20 -31.53 13.00
N THR A 195 7.15 -32.34 13.05
CA THR A 195 6.06 -32.22 14.05
C THR A 195 6.53 -32.25 15.50
N HIS A 196 7.57 -33.00 15.81
CA HIS A 196 8.12 -33.10 17.16
C HIS A 196 8.84 -31.82 17.65
N LEU A 197 9.47 -31.06 16.74
CA LEU A 197 10.09 -29.77 17.09
C LEU A 197 9.03 -28.69 17.37
N ARG A 198 7.92 -28.72 16.65
CA ARG A 198 6.79 -27.78 16.89
C ARG A 198 6.14 -27.99 18.24
N ALA A 199 6.02 -29.23 18.70
CA ALA A 199 5.41 -29.54 19.99
C ALA A 199 6.17 -28.91 21.18
N HIS A 200 7.49 -28.82 21.10
CA HIS A 200 8.31 -28.19 22.12
C HIS A 200 8.17 -26.66 22.16
N GLU A 201 8.08 -26.00 21.01
CA GLU A 201 7.91 -24.55 20.96
C GLU A 201 6.52 -24.09 21.45
N THR A 202 5.47 -24.86 21.13
CA THR A 202 4.10 -24.55 21.58
C THR A 202 3.94 -24.67 23.09
N ALA A 203 4.66 -25.61 23.72
CA ALA A 203 4.64 -25.79 25.16
C ALA A 203 5.42 -24.72 25.96
N ALA A 204 6.37 -24.03 25.29
CA ALA A 204 7.14 -22.93 25.91
C ALA A 204 6.41 -21.58 25.88
N ASN A 205 5.31 -21.46 25.12
CA ASN A 205 4.54 -20.23 24.92
C ASN A 205 3.14 -20.28 25.59
N LEU A 206 2.87 -21.27 26.42
CA LEU A 206 1.71 -21.38 27.33
C LEU A 206 2.15 -21.08 28.78
#